data_413a8c3469df0afda985cb267db8de2f
#
_entry.id   413a8c3469df0afda985cb267db8de2f
#
_cell.length_a   1.000
_cell.length_b   1.000
_cell.length_c   1.000
_cell.angle_alpha   90.00
_cell.angle_beta   90.00
_cell.angle_gamma   90.00
#
_symmetry.space_group_name_H-M   'P 1'
#
loop_
_entity.id
_entity.type
_entity.pdbx_description
1 polymer ?
#
loop_
_entity_poly.entity_id
_entity_poly.type
_entity_poly.pdbx_seq_one_letter_code
_entity_poly.pdbx_strand_id
1 'polypeptide(L)'
;MAHVENRSTLGSIAALLLVLMFLSSCLTAELEKQAEQIKQQDEEIARQRKEIEAIKAGQKAQEQKQRDCNRAFREYFDKAQTAADREQAVTLYRGGLALCPDDEIAHYELGRVLAEHGRYAEAEKEFEATLKINPGFIEAKRELEAVRKSR
;
A
#
# COMPACT_ATOMS: atom_id res chain seq x y z
N MET A 1 -47.50 -50.12 57.33
CA MET A 1 -46.93 -48.74 57.38
C MET A 1 -45.70 -48.61 56.42
N ALA A 2 -45.60 -49.27 55.25
CA ALA A 2 -44.42 -49.27 54.39
C ALA A 2 -44.64 -48.58 53.00
N HIS A 3 -45.78 -47.92 52.80
CA HIS A 3 -46.11 -47.37 51.47
C HIS A 3 -45.99 -45.83 51.36
N VAL A 4 -45.75 -45.13 52.47
CA VAL A 4 -45.67 -43.65 52.47
C VAL A 4 -44.26 -43.12 52.23
N GLU A 5 -43.18 -43.84 52.62
CA GLU A 5 -41.79 -43.40 52.44
C GLU A 5 -41.32 -43.45 50.99
N ASN A 6 -41.88 -44.32 50.17
CA ASN A 6 -41.43 -44.48 48.76
C ASN A 6 -41.86 -43.33 47.82
N ARG A 7 -42.91 -42.57 48.16
CA ARG A 7 -43.38 -41.44 47.34
C ARG A 7 -42.56 -40.17 47.54
N SER A 8 -42.02 -39.96 48.74
CA SER A 8 -41.20 -38.75 49.00
C SER A 8 -39.83 -38.88 48.43
N THR A 9 -39.24 -40.07 48.40
CA THR A 9 -37.91 -40.33 47.78
C THR A 9 -37.98 -40.27 46.28
N LEU A 10 -39.02 -40.78 45.61
CA LEU A 10 -39.22 -40.65 44.17
C LEU A 10 -39.40 -39.19 43.74
N GLY A 11 -40.13 -38.39 44.48
CA GLY A 11 -40.28 -36.94 44.20
C GLY A 11 -38.98 -36.17 44.30
N SER A 12 -38.14 -36.51 45.28
CA SER A 12 -36.83 -35.87 45.45
C SER A 12 -35.84 -36.25 44.35
N ILE A 13 -35.85 -37.50 43.89
CA ILE A 13 -35.02 -37.94 42.76
C ILE A 13 -35.47 -37.28 41.47
N ALA A 14 -36.76 -37.18 41.21
CA ALA A 14 -37.29 -36.51 40.01
C ALA A 14 -36.93 -35.02 39.99
N ALA A 15 -37.01 -34.33 41.13
CA ALA A 15 -36.59 -32.92 41.26
C ALA A 15 -35.09 -32.76 41.01
N LEU A 16 -34.25 -33.64 41.51
CA LEU A 16 -32.80 -33.61 41.28
C LEU A 16 -32.43 -33.83 39.82
N LEU A 17 -33.11 -34.74 39.14
CA LEU A 17 -32.92 -34.98 37.70
C LEU A 17 -33.34 -33.76 36.85
N LEU A 18 -34.40 -33.08 37.17
CA LEU A 18 -34.82 -31.86 36.51
C LEU A 18 -33.81 -30.75 36.68
N VAL A 19 -33.26 -30.56 37.87
CA VAL A 19 -32.21 -29.55 38.14
C VAL A 19 -30.95 -29.89 37.33
N LEU A 20 -30.55 -31.15 37.28
CA LEU A 20 -29.39 -31.57 36.47
C LEU A 20 -29.60 -31.33 34.96
N MET A 21 -30.81 -31.60 34.44
CA MET A 21 -31.16 -31.29 33.07
C MET A 21 -31.12 -29.80 32.77
N PHE A 22 -31.62 -28.94 33.68
CA PHE A 22 -31.55 -27.49 33.51
C PHE A 22 -30.10 -26.96 33.54
N LEU A 23 -29.28 -27.50 34.45
CA LEU A 23 -27.84 -27.12 34.53
C LEU A 23 -27.08 -27.56 33.29
N SER A 24 -27.34 -28.75 32.77
CA SER A 24 -26.68 -29.23 31.51
C SER A 24 -27.10 -28.39 30.30
N SER A 25 -28.38 -28.03 30.19
CA SER A 25 -28.86 -27.16 29.11
C SER A 25 -28.28 -25.75 29.15
N CYS A 26 -28.13 -25.17 30.34
CA CYS A 26 -27.51 -23.87 30.52
C CYS A 26 -26.00 -23.90 30.17
N LEU A 27 -25.30 -24.98 30.54
CA LEU A 27 -23.89 -25.17 30.26
C LEU A 27 -23.63 -25.33 28.76
N THR A 28 -24.46 -26.09 28.04
CA THR A 28 -24.34 -26.26 26.60
C THR A 28 -24.56 -24.95 25.85
N ALA A 29 -25.56 -24.16 26.24
CA ALA A 29 -25.82 -22.85 25.63
C ALA A 29 -24.66 -21.86 25.81
N GLU A 30 -24.01 -21.88 26.98
CA GLU A 30 -22.83 -21.01 27.22
C GLU A 30 -21.62 -21.46 26.42
N LEU A 31 -21.42 -22.79 26.30
CA LEU A 31 -20.36 -23.34 25.45
C LEU A 31 -20.55 -23.00 23.95
N GLU A 32 -21.78 -23.08 23.44
CA GLU A 32 -22.10 -22.68 22.06
C GLU A 32 -21.84 -21.19 21.84
N LYS A 33 -22.19 -20.35 22.77
CA LYS A 33 -21.93 -18.91 22.71
C LYS A 33 -20.43 -18.59 22.71
N GLN A 34 -19.65 -19.28 23.54
CA GLN A 34 -18.18 -19.13 23.53
C GLN A 34 -17.57 -19.63 22.23
N ALA A 35 -18.05 -20.74 21.68
CA ALA A 35 -17.57 -21.25 20.39
C ALA A 35 -17.83 -20.25 19.25
N GLU A 36 -19.01 -19.63 19.21
CA GLU A 36 -19.32 -18.60 18.21
C GLU A 36 -18.46 -17.33 18.40
N GLN A 37 -18.18 -16.92 19.64
CA GLN A 37 -17.27 -15.81 19.91
C GLN A 37 -15.83 -16.11 19.43
N ILE A 38 -15.33 -17.32 19.67
CA ILE A 38 -14.02 -17.75 19.20
C ILE A 38 -13.97 -17.71 17.67
N LYS A 39 -14.99 -18.22 17.00
CA LYS A 39 -15.08 -18.20 15.54
C LYS A 39 -15.06 -16.78 14.97
N GLN A 40 -15.82 -15.85 15.59
CA GLN A 40 -15.81 -14.44 15.20
C GLN A 40 -14.43 -13.80 15.40
N GLN A 41 -13.75 -14.12 16.49
CA GLN A 41 -12.39 -13.66 16.74
C GLN A 41 -11.39 -14.20 15.71
N ASP A 42 -11.50 -15.48 15.34
CA ASP A 42 -10.64 -16.09 14.34
C ASP A 42 -10.84 -15.46 12.95
N GLU A 43 -12.09 -15.17 12.57
CA GLU A 43 -12.41 -14.46 11.33
C GLU A 43 -11.83 -13.04 11.33
N GLU A 44 -11.91 -12.32 12.44
CA GLU A 44 -11.33 -10.99 12.59
C GLU A 44 -9.79 -11.03 12.54
N ILE A 45 -9.17 -11.98 13.22
CA ILE A 45 -7.72 -12.20 13.16
C ILE A 45 -7.27 -12.51 11.72
N ALA A 46 -8.03 -13.33 10.99
CA ALA A 46 -7.72 -13.64 9.60
C ALA A 46 -7.80 -12.40 8.70
N ARG A 47 -8.77 -11.51 8.96
CA ARG A 47 -8.91 -10.23 8.25
C ARG A 47 -7.73 -9.30 8.55
N GLN A 48 -7.40 -9.11 9.81
CA GLN A 48 -6.28 -8.27 10.24
C GLN A 48 -4.93 -8.77 9.69
N ARG A 49 -4.72 -10.10 9.63
CA ARG A 49 -3.52 -10.67 9.01
C ARG A 49 -3.38 -10.30 7.54
N LYS A 50 -4.47 -10.39 6.76
CA LYS A 50 -4.47 -9.98 5.34
C LYS A 50 -4.17 -8.50 5.18
N GLU A 51 -4.71 -7.65 6.04
CA GLU A 51 -4.45 -6.20 6.02
C GLU A 51 -2.97 -5.91 6.34
N ILE A 52 -2.42 -6.56 7.36
CA ILE A 52 -0.99 -6.42 7.71
C ILE A 52 -0.09 -6.87 6.56
N GLU A 53 -0.41 -7.97 5.88
CA GLU A 53 0.34 -8.42 4.71
C GLU A 53 0.28 -7.41 3.55
N ALA A 54 -0.89 -6.82 3.30
CA ALA A 54 -1.05 -5.79 2.28
C ALA A 54 -0.22 -4.53 2.61
N ILE A 55 -0.25 -4.08 3.87
CA ILE A 55 0.56 -2.95 4.34
C ILE A 55 2.07 -3.25 4.18
N LYS A 56 2.53 -4.42 4.60
CA LYS A 56 3.94 -4.83 4.45
C LYS A 56 4.37 -4.89 2.98
N ALA A 57 3.51 -5.39 2.10
CA ALA A 57 3.78 -5.41 0.67
C ALA A 57 3.91 -3.99 0.10
N GLY A 58 3.02 -3.07 0.50
CA GLY A 58 3.09 -1.65 0.14
C GLY A 58 4.36 -0.98 0.63
N GLN A 59 4.75 -1.21 1.89
CA GLN A 59 6.00 -0.68 2.46
C GLN A 59 7.22 -1.18 1.69
N LYS A 60 7.28 -2.49 1.39
CA LYS A 60 8.39 -3.07 0.62
C LYS A 60 8.49 -2.48 -0.80
N ALA A 61 7.35 -2.25 -1.46
CA ALA A 61 7.32 -1.60 -2.77
C ALA A 61 7.83 -0.15 -2.70
N GLN A 62 7.42 0.59 -1.67
CA GLN A 62 7.87 1.97 -1.45
C GLN A 62 9.37 2.04 -1.15
N GLU A 63 9.89 1.14 -0.33
CA GLU A 63 11.33 1.04 -0.06
C GLU A 63 12.12 0.70 -1.32
N GLN A 64 11.60 -0.19 -2.17
CA GLN A 64 12.24 -0.52 -3.44
C GLN A 64 12.28 0.69 -4.36
N LYS A 65 11.16 1.41 -4.52
CA LYS A 65 11.09 2.66 -5.27
C LYS A 65 12.14 3.68 -4.77
N GLN A 66 12.23 3.84 -3.46
CA GLN A 66 13.22 4.75 -2.87
C GLN A 66 14.66 4.33 -3.16
N ARG A 67 14.97 3.03 -3.09
CA ARG A 67 16.29 2.51 -3.44
C ARG A 67 16.63 2.75 -4.92
N ASP A 68 15.65 2.54 -5.81
CA ASP A 68 15.84 2.74 -7.24
C ASP A 68 16.03 4.23 -7.59
N CYS A 69 15.28 5.14 -6.97
CA CYS A 69 15.49 6.58 -7.12
C CYS A 69 16.86 7.03 -6.56
N ASN A 70 17.27 6.51 -5.40
CA ASN A 70 18.60 6.82 -4.86
C ASN A 70 19.74 6.31 -5.77
N ARG A 71 19.53 5.17 -6.45
CA ARG A 71 20.47 4.66 -7.45
C ARG A 71 20.47 5.53 -8.72
N ALA A 72 19.27 5.91 -9.20
CA ALA A 72 19.13 6.81 -10.35
C ALA A 72 19.90 8.12 -10.13
N PHE A 73 19.76 8.71 -8.95
CA PHE A 73 20.47 9.94 -8.60
C PHE A 73 21.99 9.77 -8.72
N ARG A 74 22.57 8.78 -8.01
CA ARG A 74 24.04 8.60 -7.94
C ARG A 74 24.66 8.11 -9.25
N GLU A 75 23.98 7.25 -9.98
CA GLU A 75 24.56 6.58 -11.15
C GLU A 75 24.29 7.33 -12.45
N TYR A 76 23.23 8.14 -12.49
CA TYR A 76 22.74 8.77 -13.71
C TYR A 76 22.62 10.29 -13.58
N PHE A 77 21.78 10.81 -12.68
CA PHE A 77 21.45 12.24 -12.67
C PHE A 77 22.64 13.13 -12.31
N ASP A 78 23.42 12.76 -11.31
CA ASP A 78 24.62 13.48 -10.93
C ASP A 78 25.64 13.55 -12.09
N LYS A 79 25.80 12.44 -12.82
CA LYS A 79 26.67 12.40 -14.01
C LYS A 79 26.10 13.16 -15.19
N ALA A 80 24.77 13.17 -15.36
CA ALA A 80 24.12 13.90 -16.43
C ALA A 80 24.32 15.41 -16.28
N GLN A 81 24.25 15.93 -15.06
CA GLN A 81 24.48 17.36 -14.78
C GLN A 81 25.90 17.81 -15.09
N THR A 82 26.87 16.92 -15.00
CA THR A 82 28.30 17.22 -15.21
C THR A 82 28.81 16.77 -16.58
N ALA A 83 27.95 16.14 -17.39
CA ALA A 83 28.32 15.64 -18.71
C ALA A 83 28.69 16.79 -19.67
N ALA A 84 29.87 16.71 -20.26
CA ALA A 84 30.33 17.70 -21.24
C ALA A 84 29.60 17.57 -22.60
N ASP A 85 29.17 16.35 -22.93
CA ASP A 85 28.40 16.05 -24.14
C ASP A 85 26.89 15.97 -23.82
N ARG A 86 26.09 16.73 -24.57
CA ARG A 86 24.63 16.81 -24.38
C ARG A 86 23.91 15.54 -24.74
N GLU A 87 24.33 14.77 -25.73
CA GLU A 87 23.72 13.46 -26.06
C GLU A 87 24.02 12.44 -24.95
N GLN A 88 25.19 12.52 -24.33
CA GLN A 88 25.52 11.75 -23.15
C GLN A 88 24.60 12.15 -21.98
N ALA A 89 24.37 13.44 -21.75
CA ALA A 89 23.44 13.91 -20.72
C ALA A 89 22.02 13.37 -20.96
N VAL A 90 21.49 13.46 -22.18
CA VAL A 90 20.18 12.90 -22.56
C VAL A 90 20.11 11.40 -22.25
N THR A 91 21.15 10.65 -22.61
CA THR A 91 21.20 9.20 -22.37
C THR A 91 21.19 8.88 -20.88
N LEU A 92 21.96 9.64 -20.08
CA LEU A 92 22.01 9.49 -18.62
C LEU A 92 20.69 9.85 -17.97
N TYR A 93 20.07 10.99 -18.30
CA TYR A 93 18.76 11.33 -17.75
C TYR A 93 17.70 10.26 -18.06
N ARG A 94 17.65 9.75 -19.29
CA ARG A 94 16.73 8.66 -19.65
C ARG A 94 16.99 7.38 -18.88
N GLY A 95 18.26 7.02 -18.67
CA GLY A 95 18.65 5.88 -17.84
C GLY A 95 18.21 6.02 -16.41
N GLY A 96 18.36 7.21 -15.82
CA GLY A 96 17.89 7.51 -14.48
C GLY A 96 16.38 7.48 -14.36
N LEU A 97 15.66 8.07 -15.33
CA LEU A 97 14.20 8.08 -15.35
C LEU A 97 13.58 6.68 -15.55
N ALA A 98 14.32 5.74 -16.17
CA ALA A 98 13.89 4.34 -16.20
C ALA A 98 13.87 3.68 -14.81
N LEU A 99 14.67 4.16 -13.86
CA LEU A 99 14.69 3.72 -12.46
C LEU A 99 13.80 4.54 -11.56
N CYS A 100 13.68 5.83 -11.79
CA CYS A 100 12.89 6.79 -11.03
C CYS A 100 12.01 7.63 -11.98
N PRO A 101 10.89 7.06 -12.46
CA PRO A 101 10.08 7.69 -13.51
C PRO A 101 9.24 8.90 -13.03
N ASP A 102 9.15 9.14 -11.74
CA ASP A 102 8.36 10.24 -11.17
C ASP A 102 9.28 11.35 -10.59
N ASP A 103 10.51 11.48 -11.11
CA ASP A 103 11.42 12.57 -10.71
C ASP A 103 11.18 13.81 -11.57
N GLU A 104 10.47 14.81 -11.02
CA GLU A 104 10.12 16.02 -11.75
C GLU A 104 11.34 16.87 -12.12
N ILE A 105 12.39 16.82 -11.30
CA ILE A 105 13.64 17.57 -11.60
C ILE A 105 14.36 16.94 -12.78
N ALA A 106 14.45 15.61 -12.81
CA ALA A 106 15.12 14.91 -13.90
C ALA A 106 14.40 15.10 -15.24
N HIS A 107 13.05 15.07 -15.25
CA HIS A 107 12.26 15.42 -16.43
C HIS A 107 12.50 16.86 -16.88
N TYR A 108 12.49 17.79 -15.94
CA TYR A 108 12.74 19.20 -16.25
C TYR A 108 14.12 19.42 -16.86
N GLU A 109 15.18 18.87 -16.27
CA GLU A 109 16.55 19.00 -16.77
C GLU A 109 16.74 18.30 -18.12
N LEU A 110 16.14 17.12 -18.32
CA LEU A 110 16.12 16.46 -19.63
C LEU A 110 15.44 17.34 -20.69
N GLY A 111 14.31 17.93 -20.34
CA GLY A 111 13.60 18.87 -21.21
C GLY A 111 14.46 20.06 -21.62
N ARG A 112 15.22 20.64 -20.67
CA ARG A 112 16.15 21.73 -20.94
C ARG A 112 17.28 21.31 -21.92
N VAL A 113 17.95 20.19 -21.63
CA VAL A 113 19.01 19.68 -22.51
C VAL A 113 18.50 19.41 -23.91
N LEU A 114 17.30 18.85 -24.06
CA LEU A 114 16.66 18.60 -25.36
C LEU A 114 16.32 19.90 -26.09
N ALA A 115 15.80 20.92 -25.38
CA ALA A 115 15.48 22.22 -25.94
C ALA A 115 16.75 22.95 -26.45
N GLU A 116 17.82 22.91 -25.68
CA GLU A 116 19.13 23.47 -26.10
C GLU A 116 19.71 22.77 -27.36
N HIS A 117 19.33 21.54 -27.63
CA HIS A 117 19.69 20.75 -28.82
C HIS A 117 18.69 20.93 -29.97
N GLY A 118 17.71 21.82 -29.84
CA GLY A 118 16.68 22.05 -30.87
C GLY A 118 15.66 20.90 -30.98
N ARG A 119 15.67 19.93 -30.04
CA ARG A 119 14.73 18.79 -30.00
C ARG A 119 13.43 19.19 -29.30
N TYR A 120 12.80 20.27 -29.79
CA TYR A 120 11.67 20.93 -29.11
C TYR A 120 10.47 20.01 -28.86
N ALA A 121 10.15 19.10 -29.78
CA ALA A 121 9.05 18.17 -29.61
C ALA A 121 9.26 17.13 -28.49
N GLU A 122 10.52 16.80 -28.21
CA GLU A 122 10.86 15.91 -27.10
C GLU A 122 10.93 16.69 -25.80
N ALA A 123 11.52 17.89 -25.81
CA ALA A 123 11.54 18.80 -24.68
C ALA A 123 10.13 19.12 -24.17
N GLU A 124 9.17 19.37 -25.08
CA GLU A 124 7.76 19.59 -24.73
C GLU A 124 7.20 18.44 -23.89
N LYS A 125 7.44 17.19 -24.29
CA LYS A 125 6.96 16.01 -23.55
C LYS A 125 7.54 15.91 -22.14
N GLU A 126 8.82 16.25 -21.99
CA GLU A 126 9.50 16.19 -20.71
C GLU A 126 9.01 17.31 -19.77
N PHE A 127 8.77 18.53 -20.26
CA PHE A 127 8.16 19.59 -19.47
C PHE A 127 6.70 19.28 -19.10
N GLU A 128 5.95 18.64 -19.98
CA GLU A 128 4.59 18.15 -19.66
C GLU A 128 4.64 17.05 -18.58
N ALA A 129 5.62 16.13 -18.63
CA ALA A 129 5.82 15.12 -17.59
C ALA A 129 6.15 15.78 -16.24
N THR A 130 7.05 16.77 -16.23
CA THR A 130 7.35 17.59 -15.05
C THR A 130 6.06 18.17 -14.44
N LEU A 131 5.22 18.81 -15.27
CA LEU A 131 3.99 19.46 -14.83
C LEU A 131 2.89 18.48 -14.42
N LYS A 132 2.92 17.27 -14.95
CA LYS A 132 2.02 16.19 -14.50
C LYS A 132 2.37 15.73 -13.09
N ILE A 133 3.65 15.66 -12.75
CA ILE A 133 4.14 15.27 -11.43
C ILE A 133 3.98 16.43 -10.45
N ASN A 134 4.45 17.62 -10.86
CA ASN A 134 4.38 18.85 -10.06
C ASN A 134 3.71 19.99 -10.86
N PRO A 135 2.40 20.15 -10.76
CA PRO A 135 1.68 21.23 -11.46
C PRO A 135 2.09 22.65 -11.06
N GLY A 136 2.79 22.78 -9.93
CA GLY A 136 3.30 24.07 -9.41
C GLY A 136 4.67 24.48 -9.97
N PHE A 137 5.31 23.69 -10.83
CA PHE A 137 6.66 23.96 -11.33
C PHE A 137 6.66 25.11 -12.36
N ILE A 138 6.93 26.31 -11.86
CA ILE A 138 6.80 27.56 -12.65
C ILE A 138 7.78 27.59 -13.82
N GLU A 139 9.03 27.17 -13.60
CA GLU A 139 10.08 27.13 -14.60
C GLU A 139 9.69 26.20 -15.76
N ALA A 140 9.15 25.03 -15.49
CA ALA A 140 8.70 24.09 -16.50
C ALA A 140 7.54 24.68 -17.35
N LYS A 141 6.62 25.43 -16.74
CA LYS A 141 5.56 26.13 -17.50
C LYS A 141 6.15 27.14 -18.48
N ARG A 142 7.11 27.93 -18.03
CA ARG A 142 7.74 28.95 -18.87
C ARG A 142 8.53 28.30 -20.02
N GLU A 143 9.32 27.27 -19.75
CA GLU A 143 10.07 26.56 -20.77
C GLU A 143 9.16 25.84 -21.79
N LEU A 144 8.06 25.26 -21.32
CA LEU A 144 7.04 24.64 -22.16
C LEU A 144 6.43 25.66 -23.16
N GLU A 145 6.10 26.85 -22.69
CA GLU A 145 5.62 27.93 -23.57
C GLU A 145 6.67 28.38 -24.57
N ALA A 146 7.96 28.43 -24.17
CA ALA A 146 9.05 28.83 -25.03
C ALA A 146 9.27 27.82 -26.17
N VAL A 147 9.35 26.52 -25.85
CA VAL A 147 9.56 25.47 -26.87
C VAL A 147 8.37 25.37 -27.83
N ARG A 148 7.13 25.61 -27.38
CA ARG A 148 5.95 25.67 -28.25
C ARG A 148 5.99 26.80 -29.27
N LYS A 149 6.58 27.94 -28.92
CA LYS A 149 6.75 29.09 -29.83
C LYS A 149 7.90 28.86 -30.81
N SER A 150 8.88 28.03 -30.47
CA SER A 150 10.07 27.75 -31.28
C SER A 150 9.89 26.61 -32.29
N ARG A 151 8.76 25.91 -32.21
CA ARG A 151 8.38 24.79 -33.05
C ARG A 151 7.57 25.25 -34.27
#